data_5b441e00b67eabb939de1fd6a3167705
#
_entry.id   5b441e00b67eabb939de1fd6a3167705
#
_cell.length_a   1.000
_cell.length_b   1.000
_cell.length_c   1.000
_cell.angle_alpha   90.00
_cell.angle_beta   90.00
_cell.angle_gamma   90.00
#
_symmetry.space_group_name_H-M   'P 1'
#
loop_
_entity.id
_entity.type
_entity.pdbx_description
1 polymer ?
#
loop_
_entity_poly.entity_id
_entity_poly.type
_entity_poly.pdbx_seq_one_letter_code
_entity_poly.pdbx_strand_id
1 'polypeptide(L)'
;MAIPIGIQLYSVRNSLAADPEGTLNALADMGLTRLEGANHRALTEDGIGFGISADFLAEIMRDRGIEIIGCQINPLGLDRLPTILDFQQKIGNSRIGCDIEFYPYGDLEYVKRRADFFNQVGRVAAERDMEFFYHNHFQEFQRFGDKTVYELLMEYTDPDLVKFELDTYWAYRGGVSPIDLFEQYPERFVMSHQKDFPADAPRPLNLFDGPLAADASIDMPLFLELEEPAEFAEVGTGILPIQDIIDAASKLPNYKYMLLEQDFASGEELDSVRTSLEAFKRYENIAL
;
A
#
# COMPACT_ATOMS: atom_id res chain seq x y z
N MET A 1 -7.49 2.96 19.86
CA MET A 1 -8.49 1.92 19.44
C MET A 1 -7.74 0.79 18.76
N ALA A 2 -8.26 -0.45 18.86
CA ALA A 2 -7.66 -1.55 18.12
C ALA A 2 -7.80 -1.31 16.60
N ILE A 3 -6.72 -1.56 15.86
CA ILE A 3 -6.64 -1.34 14.41
C ILE A 3 -7.18 -2.58 13.70
N PRO A 4 -8.20 -2.44 12.83
CA PRO A 4 -8.65 -3.56 12.01
C PRO A 4 -7.57 -3.96 10.99
N ILE A 5 -7.35 -5.29 10.84
CA ILE A 5 -6.44 -5.84 9.85
C ILE A 5 -7.19 -6.14 8.55
N GLY A 6 -6.55 -5.82 7.45
CA GLY A 6 -6.92 -6.22 6.10
C GLY A 6 -5.74 -6.86 5.37
N ILE A 7 -5.90 -7.07 4.07
CA ILE A 7 -4.85 -7.57 3.19
C ILE A 7 -4.87 -6.85 1.85
N GLN A 8 -3.66 -6.49 1.35
CA GLN A 8 -3.47 -6.10 -0.03
C GLN A 8 -3.43 -7.37 -0.90
N LEU A 9 -4.31 -7.44 -1.91
CA LEU A 9 -4.51 -8.62 -2.76
C LEU A 9 -3.30 -8.98 -3.64
N TYR A 10 -2.35 -8.06 -3.80
CA TYR A 10 -1.08 -8.36 -4.47
C TYR A 10 -0.32 -9.49 -3.79
N SER A 11 -0.48 -9.66 -2.48
CA SER A 11 0.10 -10.73 -1.67
C SER A 11 -0.29 -12.14 -2.12
N VAL A 12 -1.43 -12.26 -2.79
CA VAL A 12 -2.00 -13.55 -3.26
C VAL A 12 -2.30 -13.54 -4.77
N ARG A 13 -1.54 -12.73 -5.52
CA ARG A 13 -1.77 -12.51 -6.95
C ARG A 13 -1.70 -13.75 -7.81
N ASN A 14 -0.80 -14.68 -7.49
CA ASN A 14 -0.66 -15.94 -8.24
C ASN A 14 -1.79 -16.92 -7.89
N SER A 15 -2.18 -16.98 -6.63
CA SER A 15 -3.33 -17.76 -6.16
C SER A 15 -4.63 -17.23 -6.78
N LEU A 16 -4.83 -15.90 -6.82
CA LEU A 16 -5.96 -15.27 -7.49
C LEU A 16 -5.98 -15.53 -8.99
N ALA A 17 -4.82 -15.53 -9.66
CA ALA A 17 -4.74 -15.84 -11.08
C ALA A 17 -5.10 -17.29 -11.38
N ALA A 18 -4.81 -18.21 -10.47
CA ALA A 18 -5.09 -19.64 -10.61
C ALA A 18 -6.53 -20.00 -10.25
N ASP A 19 -7.04 -19.49 -9.11
CA ASP A 19 -8.37 -19.75 -8.58
C ASP A 19 -8.88 -18.55 -7.76
N PRO A 20 -9.52 -17.56 -8.38
CA PRO A 20 -10.03 -16.38 -7.69
C PRO A 20 -11.04 -16.72 -6.59
N GLU A 21 -11.97 -17.64 -6.85
CA GLU A 21 -13.02 -18.01 -5.90
C GLU A 21 -12.43 -18.74 -4.69
N GLY A 22 -11.63 -19.75 -4.91
CA GLY A 22 -10.96 -20.49 -3.82
C GLY A 22 -10.06 -19.61 -2.99
N THR A 23 -9.34 -18.68 -3.61
CA THR A 23 -8.45 -17.74 -2.90
C THR A 23 -9.23 -16.78 -2.01
N LEU A 24 -10.28 -16.13 -2.52
CA LEU A 24 -11.10 -15.20 -1.73
C LEU A 24 -11.86 -15.93 -0.60
N ASN A 25 -12.33 -17.15 -0.86
CA ASN A 25 -12.90 -18.01 0.19
C ASN A 25 -11.88 -18.35 1.28
N ALA A 26 -10.65 -18.71 0.91
CA ALA A 26 -9.59 -19.03 1.86
C ALA A 26 -9.21 -17.81 2.74
N LEU A 27 -9.13 -16.61 2.16
CA LEU A 27 -8.91 -15.38 2.92
C LEU A 27 -10.05 -15.12 3.92
N ALA A 28 -11.30 -15.24 3.49
CA ALA A 28 -12.46 -15.10 4.36
C ALA A 28 -12.51 -16.15 5.48
N ASP A 29 -12.13 -17.40 5.20
CA ASP A 29 -12.03 -18.48 6.20
C ASP A 29 -10.94 -18.22 7.26
N MET A 30 -9.90 -17.45 6.90
CA MET A 30 -8.87 -16.97 7.83
C MET A 30 -9.35 -15.76 8.65
N GLY A 31 -10.49 -15.13 8.31
CA GLY A 31 -10.99 -13.90 8.93
C GLY A 31 -10.52 -12.62 8.23
N LEU A 32 -9.77 -12.73 7.14
CA LEU A 32 -9.34 -11.57 6.34
C LEU A 32 -10.44 -11.20 5.33
N THR A 33 -11.39 -10.40 5.80
CA THR A 33 -12.53 -9.94 5.00
C THR A 33 -12.41 -8.51 4.51
N ARG A 34 -11.37 -7.77 4.92
CA ARG A 34 -11.08 -6.41 4.47
C ARG A 34 -9.95 -6.47 3.45
N LEU A 35 -10.29 -6.22 2.20
CA LEU A 35 -9.37 -6.43 1.08
C LEU A 35 -9.08 -5.11 0.38
N GLU A 36 -7.84 -4.91 0.00
CA GLU A 36 -7.42 -3.86 -0.91
C GLU A 36 -7.10 -4.44 -2.28
N GLY A 37 -7.67 -3.84 -3.33
CA GLY A 37 -7.40 -4.20 -4.71
C GLY A 37 -6.10 -3.59 -5.23
N ALA A 38 -5.52 -4.22 -6.28
CA ALA A 38 -4.38 -3.70 -7.03
C ALA A 38 -4.67 -3.76 -8.53
N ASN A 39 -5.22 -2.68 -9.07
CA ASN A 39 -5.54 -2.59 -10.49
C ASN A 39 -4.34 -2.06 -11.29
N HIS A 40 -3.46 -2.96 -11.70
CA HIS A 40 -2.30 -2.66 -12.57
C HIS A 40 -2.65 -2.59 -14.06
N ARG A 41 -3.95 -2.65 -14.41
CA ARG A 41 -4.44 -2.58 -15.79
C ARG A 41 -5.47 -1.45 -15.98
N ALA A 42 -5.34 -0.37 -15.25
CA ALA A 42 -6.30 0.72 -15.22
C ALA A 42 -6.54 1.42 -16.58
N LEU A 43 -5.66 1.22 -17.58
CA LEU A 43 -5.91 1.65 -18.95
C LEU A 43 -7.04 0.89 -19.64
N THR A 44 -7.33 -0.34 -19.22
CA THR A 44 -8.29 -1.24 -19.87
C THR A 44 -9.31 -1.86 -18.93
N GLU A 45 -9.06 -1.83 -17.63
CA GLU A 45 -9.91 -2.40 -16.58
C GLU A 45 -10.29 -1.33 -15.55
N ASP A 46 -11.56 -1.30 -15.12
CA ASP A 46 -12.05 -0.36 -14.11
C ASP A 46 -12.11 -0.98 -12.70
N GLY A 47 -11.87 -2.30 -12.59
CA GLY A 47 -12.08 -3.12 -11.40
C GLY A 47 -11.00 -3.00 -10.33
N ILE A 48 -10.95 -4.04 -9.48
CA ILE A 48 -9.95 -4.17 -8.41
C ILE A 48 -8.66 -4.88 -8.86
N GLY A 49 -8.53 -5.16 -10.16
CA GLY A 49 -7.43 -5.95 -10.73
C GLY A 49 -7.74 -7.44 -10.83
N PHE A 50 -6.73 -8.21 -11.21
CA PHE A 50 -6.74 -9.69 -11.27
C PHE A 50 -7.78 -10.30 -12.21
N GLY A 51 -8.41 -9.52 -13.13
CA GLY A 51 -9.45 -10.00 -14.01
C GLY A 51 -10.77 -10.33 -13.32
N ILE A 52 -10.99 -9.88 -12.09
CA ILE A 52 -12.19 -10.13 -11.28
C ILE A 52 -13.33 -9.25 -11.78
N SER A 53 -14.45 -9.87 -12.20
CA SER A 53 -15.63 -9.14 -12.67
C SER A 53 -16.44 -8.55 -11.52
N ALA A 54 -17.16 -7.45 -11.80
CA ALA A 54 -18.00 -6.79 -10.79
C ALA A 54 -19.11 -7.72 -10.25
N ASP A 55 -19.71 -8.56 -11.11
CA ASP A 55 -20.80 -9.43 -10.69
C ASP A 55 -20.31 -10.56 -9.78
N PHE A 56 -19.19 -11.20 -10.13
CA PHE A 56 -18.54 -12.21 -9.27
C PHE A 56 -18.09 -11.59 -7.92
N LEU A 57 -17.47 -10.40 -7.98
CA LEU A 57 -17.03 -9.72 -6.77
C LEU A 57 -18.21 -9.39 -5.85
N ALA A 58 -19.32 -8.86 -6.40
CA ALA A 58 -20.52 -8.54 -5.62
C ALA A 58 -21.17 -9.78 -4.99
N GLU A 59 -21.10 -10.93 -5.66
CA GLU A 59 -21.60 -12.20 -5.13
C GLU A 59 -20.75 -12.66 -3.94
N ILE A 60 -19.44 -12.79 -4.10
CA ILE A 60 -18.56 -13.28 -3.05
C ILE A 60 -18.47 -12.32 -1.85
N MET A 61 -18.51 -11.01 -2.09
CA MET A 61 -18.57 -10.00 -1.03
C MET A 61 -19.80 -10.20 -0.14
N ARG A 62 -20.98 -10.37 -0.76
CA ARG A 62 -22.23 -10.62 -0.02
C ARG A 62 -22.18 -11.94 0.75
N ASP A 63 -21.72 -13.02 0.12
CA ASP A 63 -21.80 -14.37 0.67
C ASP A 63 -20.76 -14.63 1.74
N ARG A 64 -19.62 -13.90 1.72
CA ARG A 64 -18.50 -14.06 2.65
C ARG A 64 -18.28 -12.86 3.57
N GLY A 65 -19.09 -11.80 3.46
CA GLY A 65 -18.92 -10.59 4.25
C GLY A 65 -17.61 -9.85 3.93
N ILE A 66 -17.12 -9.96 2.68
CA ILE A 66 -15.92 -9.27 2.22
C ILE A 66 -16.26 -7.81 1.95
N GLU A 67 -15.34 -6.91 2.32
CA GLU A 67 -15.37 -5.48 2.04
C GLU A 67 -14.12 -5.10 1.24
N ILE A 68 -14.29 -4.35 0.16
CA ILE A 68 -13.17 -3.67 -0.50
C ILE A 68 -12.99 -2.32 0.19
N ILE A 69 -11.85 -2.15 0.86
CA ILE A 69 -11.55 -0.98 1.71
C ILE A 69 -10.64 0.04 1.04
N GLY A 70 -10.06 -0.29 -0.08
CA GLY A 70 -9.20 0.52 -0.93
C GLY A 70 -8.92 -0.18 -2.24
N CYS A 71 -8.42 0.58 -3.22
CA CYS A 71 -7.92 0.00 -4.46
C CYS A 71 -6.81 0.89 -5.03
N GLN A 72 -5.63 0.33 -5.17
CA GLN A 72 -4.52 0.97 -5.86
C GLN A 72 -4.74 0.92 -7.37
N ILE A 73 -4.46 2.02 -8.07
CA ILE A 73 -4.74 2.23 -9.48
C ILE A 73 -3.45 2.54 -10.23
N ASN A 74 -3.09 1.68 -11.19
CA ASN A 74 -1.89 1.87 -12.01
C ASN A 74 -2.16 1.47 -13.49
N PRO A 75 -1.83 2.33 -14.47
CA PRO A 75 -1.45 3.73 -14.28
C PRO A 75 -2.65 4.61 -13.88
N LEU A 76 -2.41 5.57 -13.02
CA LEU A 76 -3.42 6.55 -12.60
C LEU A 76 -3.53 7.67 -13.65
N GLY A 77 -4.73 7.90 -14.18
CA GLY A 77 -4.98 8.93 -15.19
C GLY A 77 -6.38 9.54 -15.07
N LEU A 78 -6.51 10.86 -15.31
CA LEU A 78 -7.77 11.60 -15.15
C LEU A 78 -8.83 11.21 -16.18
N ASP A 79 -8.44 10.77 -17.35
CA ASP A 79 -9.35 10.35 -18.43
C ASP A 79 -10.13 9.07 -18.11
N ARG A 80 -9.51 8.14 -17.38
CA ARG A 80 -10.14 6.89 -16.94
C ARG A 80 -10.77 6.98 -15.55
N LEU A 81 -10.37 7.99 -14.78
CA LEU A 81 -10.77 8.13 -13.38
C LEU A 81 -12.28 8.06 -13.16
N PRO A 82 -13.14 8.73 -13.95
CA PRO A 82 -14.59 8.65 -13.75
C PRO A 82 -15.16 7.23 -13.81
N THR A 83 -14.75 6.42 -14.78
CA THR A 83 -15.24 5.03 -14.93
C THR A 83 -14.72 4.11 -13.84
N ILE A 84 -13.47 4.33 -13.40
CA ILE A 84 -12.89 3.63 -12.25
C ILE A 84 -13.68 3.95 -10.97
N LEU A 85 -13.93 5.23 -10.70
CA LEU A 85 -14.68 5.65 -9.52
C LEU A 85 -16.12 5.12 -9.53
N ASP A 86 -16.79 5.09 -10.69
CA ASP A 86 -18.14 4.54 -10.83
C ASP A 86 -18.16 3.03 -10.51
N PHE A 87 -17.12 2.28 -10.90
CA PHE A 87 -16.95 0.88 -10.51
C PHE A 87 -16.75 0.74 -9.01
N GLN A 88 -15.81 1.50 -8.44
CA GLN A 88 -15.48 1.43 -7.01
C GLN A 88 -16.69 1.75 -6.12
N GLN A 89 -17.47 2.77 -6.48
CA GLN A 89 -18.73 3.08 -5.78
C GLN A 89 -19.75 1.94 -5.88
N LYS A 90 -19.88 1.31 -7.05
CA LYS A 90 -20.82 0.18 -7.26
C LYS A 90 -20.52 -1.00 -6.32
N ILE A 91 -19.27 -1.24 -5.99
CA ILE A 91 -18.85 -2.29 -5.05
C ILE A 91 -18.74 -1.81 -3.60
N GLY A 92 -19.14 -0.57 -3.30
CA GLY A 92 -19.10 -0.01 -1.95
C GLY A 92 -17.72 0.43 -1.47
N ASN A 93 -16.69 0.44 -2.34
CA ASN A 93 -15.39 0.97 -1.99
C ASN A 93 -15.42 2.51 -2.01
N SER A 94 -14.84 3.13 -0.98
CA SER A 94 -14.77 4.58 -0.82
C SER A 94 -13.36 5.15 -0.94
N ARG A 95 -12.35 4.34 -1.35
CA ARG A 95 -10.96 4.77 -1.42
C ARG A 95 -10.26 4.25 -2.64
N ILE A 96 -9.53 5.13 -3.32
CA ILE A 96 -8.60 4.77 -4.38
C ILE A 96 -7.22 5.34 -4.08
N GLY A 97 -6.17 4.68 -4.57
CA GLY A 97 -4.79 5.10 -4.35
C GLY A 97 -3.95 5.15 -5.61
N CYS A 98 -2.87 5.93 -5.55
CA CYS A 98 -1.74 5.80 -6.46
C CYS A 98 -0.87 4.65 -5.95
N ASP A 99 -0.60 3.67 -6.81
CA ASP A 99 0.20 2.49 -6.50
C ASP A 99 1.71 2.82 -6.44
N ILE A 100 2.28 3.30 -7.53
CA ILE A 100 3.70 3.59 -7.67
C ILE A 100 3.94 4.81 -8.55
N GLU A 101 4.95 5.61 -8.20
CA GLU A 101 5.39 6.75 -8.99
C GLU A 101 6.93 6.88 -8.92
N PHE A 102 7.53 7.41 -9.97
CA PHE A 102 8.97 7.66 -10.03
C PHE A 102 9.26 9.13 -10.25
N TYR A 103 10.33 9.62 -9.61
CA TYR A 103 10.70 11.03 -9.63
C TYR A 103 12.11 11.18 -10.18
N PRO A 104 12.31 11.88 -11.32
CA PRO A 104 13.65 12.14 -11.83
C PRO A 104 14.49 12.86 -10.78
N TYR A 105 15.69 12.36 -10.51
CA TYR A 105 16.51 12.87 -9.43
C TYR A 105 16.74 14.39 -9.53
N GLY A 106 16.42 15.10 -8.45
CA GLY A 106 16.59 16.55 -8.34
C GLY A 106 15.57 17.40 -9.09
N ASP A 107 14.59 16.82 -9.81
CA ASP A 107 13.56 17.59 -10.53
C ASP A 107 12.40 17.97 -9.60
N LEU A 108 12.60 19.05 -8.80
CA LEU A 108 11.57 19.59 -7.90
C LEU A 108 10.30 20.05 -8.64
N GLU A 109 10.44 20.52 -9.87
CA GLU A 109 9.29 20.95 -10.66
C GLU A 109 8.45 19.73 -11.11
N TYR A 110 9.09 18.58 -11.34
CA TYR A 110 8.34 17.34 -11.57
C TYR A 110 7.56 16.91 -10.33
N VAL A 111 8.17 16.94 -9.15
CA VAL A 111 7.48 16.62 -7.88
C VAL A 111 6.26 17.51 -7.69
N LYS A 112 6.38 18.84 -7.91
CA LYS A 112 5.25 19.78 -7.81
C LYS A 112 4.15 19.45 -8.82
N ARG A 113 4.49 19.17 -10.08
CA ARG A 113 3.49 18.79 -11.10
C ARG A 113 2.75 17.50 -10.71
N ARG A 114 3.45 16.53 -10.11
CA ARG A 114 2.81 15.29 -9.65
C ARG A 114 1.91 15.55 -8.44
N ALA A 115 2.34 16.37 -7.48
CA ALA A 115 1.50 16.80 -6.34
C ALA A 115 0.22 17.54 -6.82
N ASP A 116 0.34 18.44 -7.78
CA ASP A 116 -0.81 19.11 -8.39
C ASP A 116 -1.76 18.13 -9.08
N PHE A 117 -1.21 17.10 -9.76
CA PHE A 117 -2.00 16.03 -10.35
C PHE A 117 -2.74 15.22 -9.27
N PHE A 118 -2.09 14.85 -8.16
CA PHE A 118 -2.73 14.14 -7.07
C PHE A 118 -3.82 14.97 -6.40
N ASN A 119 -3.61 16.27 -6.24
CA ASN A 119 -4.66 17.20 -5.79
C ASN A 119 -5.87 17.22 -6.74
N GLN A 120 -5.65 17.11 -8.05
CA GLN A 120 -6.74 17.02 -9.03
C GLN A 120 -7.49 15.69 -8.90
N VAL A 121 -6.77 14.56 -8.77
CA VAL A 121 -7.37 13.23 -8.55
C VAL A 121 -8.20 13.23 -7.27
N GLY A 122 -7.64 13.74 -6.16
CA GLY A 122 -8.34 13.85 -4.88
C GLY A 122 -9.61 14.67 -4.97
N ARG A 123 -9.59 15.77 -5.73
CA ARG A 123 -10.79 16.60 -5.96
C ARG A 123 -11.88 15.84 -6.71
N VAL A 124 -11.51 15.13 -7.78
CA VAL A 124 -12.46 14.31 -8.56
C VAL A 124 -13.03 13.15 -7.74
N ALA A 125 -12.21 12.54 -6.86
CA ALA A 125 -12.67 11.52 -5.93
C ALA A 125 -13.64 12.11 -4.88
N ALA A 126 -13.30 13.27 -4.29
CA ALA A 126 -14.14 13.95 -3.30
C ALA A 126 -15.51 14.37 -3.84
N GLU A 127 -15.64 14.73 -5.12
CA GLU A 127 -16.93 15.00 -5.79
C GLU A 127 -17.87 13.77 -5.79
N ARG A 128 -17.36 12.59 -5.45
CA ARG A 128 -18.08 11.33 -5.34
C ARG A 128 -18.09 10.76 -3.92
N ASP A 129 -17.78 11.58 -2.91
CA ASP A 129 -17.65 11.15 -1.51
C ASP A 129 -16.59 10.03 -1.33
N MET A 130 -15.53 10.04 -2.15
CA MET A 130 -14.42 9.09 -2.10
C MET A 130 -13.12 9.78 -1.65
N GLU A 131 -12.27 9.05 -0.93
CA GLU A 131 -10.93 9.49 -0.52
C GLU A 131 -9.89 9.04 -1.55
N PHE A 132 -8.92 9.90 -1.82
CA PHE A 132 -7.71 9.53 -2.56
C PHE A 132 -6.52 9.43 -1.61
N PHE A 133 -5.72 8.37 -1.75
CA PHE A 133 -4.48 8.18 -1.00
C PHE A 133 -3.27 7.96 -1.93
N TYR A 134 -2.10 8.32 -1.43
CA TYR A 134 -0.81 8.03 -2.06
C TYR A 134 -0.14 6.90 -1.28
N HIS A 135 0.35 5.87 -2.00
CA HIS A 135 1.16 4.79 -1.46
C HIS A 135 2.63 4.99 -1.85
N ASN A 136 3.55 4.71 -0.95
CA ASN A 136 4.99 4.85 -1.16
C ASN A 136 5.69 3.52 -1.31
N HIS A 137 6.83 3.59 -2.00
CA HIS A 137 7.90 2.62 -1.92
C HIS A 137 9.16 3.29 -1.32
N PHE A 138 10.37 2.78 -1.63
CA PHE A 138 11.60 3.35 -1.11
C PHE A 138 12.05 4.63 -1.83
N GLN A 139 11.70 4.79 -3.11
CA GLN A 139 12.19 5.90 -3.94
C GLN A 139 11.70 7.28 -3.49
N GLU A 140 10.55 7.36 -2.82
CA GLU A 140 10.04 8.61 -2.27
C GLU A 140 10.91 9.12 -1.11
N PHE A 141 11.73 8.26 -0.51
CA PHE A 141 12.65 8.65 0.57
C PHE A 141 14.02 9.10 0.04
N GLN A 142 14.24 9.10 -1.27
CA GLN A 142 15.41 9.76 -1.88
C GLN A 142 15.39 11.26 -1.60
N ARG A 143 16.55 11.81 -1.23
CA ARG A 143 16.65 13.23 -0.86
C ARG A 143 16.89 14.12 -2.07
N PHE A 144 16.06 15.16 -2.18
CA PHE A 144 16.20 16.25 -3.12
C PHE A 144 16.59 17.53 -2.37
N GLY A 145 17.89 17.70 -2.13
CA GLY A 145 18.42 18.73 -1.24
C GLY A 145 18.27 18.32 0.23
N ASP A 146 17.59 19.13 1.03
CA ASP A 146 17.37 18.93 2.47
C ASP A 146 16.11 18.13 2.81
N LYS A 147 15.23 17.84 1.83
CA LYS A 147 14.00 17.07 1.99
C LYS A 147 13.99 15.80 1.16
N THR A 148 13.25 14.80 1.62
CA THR A 148 12.88 13.65 0.80
C THR A 148 11.75 14.01 -0.17
N VAL A 149 11.58 13.24 -1.25
CA VAL A 149 10.42 13.40 -2.13
C VAL A 149 9.12 13.21 -1.35
N TYR A 150 9.11 12.29 -0.39
CA TYR A 150 7.95 12.04 0.47
C TYR A 150 7.55 13.29 1.28
N GLU A 151 8.53 13.97 1.91
CA GLU A 151 8.29 15.23 2.61
C GLU A 151 7.80 16.34 1.68
N LEU A 152 8.33 16.38 0.44
CA LEU A 152 7.85 17.34 -0.58
C LEU A 152 6.40 17.05 -1.01
N LEU A 153 6.02 15.78 -1.14
CA LEU A 153 4.63 15.41 -1.43
C LEU A 153 3.69 15.79 -0.29
N MET A 154 4.12 15.58 0.99
CA MET A 154 3.37 16.04 2.15
C MET A 154 3.14 17.56 2.15
N GLU A 155 4.14 18.33 1.70
CA GLU A 155 4.07 19.80 1.65
C GLU A 155 3.25 20.33 0.47
N TYR A 156 3.35 19.71 -0.72
CA TYR A 156 2.74 20.23 -1.93
C TYR A 156 1.33 19.69 -2.19
N THR A 157 0.91 18.65 -1.48
CA THR A 157 -0.44 18.12 -1.60
C THR A 157 -1.38 18.70 -0.54
N ASP A 158 -2.62 18.96 -0.96
CA ASP A 158 -3.69 19.43 -0.08
C ASP A 158 -4.08 18.31 0.91
N PRO A 159 -3.99 18.55 2.24
CA PRO A 159 -4.30 17.54 3.24
C PRO A 159 -5.77 17.08 3.26
N ASP A 160 -6.68 17.88 2.73
CA ASP A 160 -8.09 17.50 2.63
C ASP A 160 -8.37 16.62 1.40
N LEU A 161 -7.54 16.69 0.37
CA LEU A 161 -7.71 15.98 -0.90
C LEU A 161 -6.84 14.72 -1.03
N VAL A 162 -5.64 14.74 -0.45
CA VAL A 162 -4.66 13.65 -0.57
C VAL A 162 -4.31 13.11 0.81
N LYS A 163 -4.68 11.88 1.07
CA LYS A 163 -4.24 11.11 2.25
C LYS A 163 -3.06 10.22 1.88
N PHE A 164 -2.51 9.53 2.87
CA PHE A 164 -1.38 8.63 2.65
C PHE A 164 -1.67 7.26 3.25
N GLU A 165 -1.31 6.26 2.47
CA GLU A 165 -1.12 4.89 2.91
C GLU A 165 0.38 4.66 3.05
N LEU A 166 0.86 4.52 4.28
CA LEU A 166 2.28 4.35 4.52
C LEU A 166 2.67 2.88 4.38
N ASP A 167 3.49 2.56 3.40
CA ASP A 167 4.20 1.29 3.46
C ASP A 167 5.37 1.41 4.43
N THR A 168 5.26 0.72 5.56
CA THR A 168 6.21 0.81 6.66
C THR A 168 7.53 0.10 6.36
N TYR A 169 7.47 -1.00 5.58
CA TYR A 169 8.64 -1.73 5.12
C TYR A 169 9.46 -0.87 4.14
N TRP A 170 8.80 -0.31 3.12
CA TRP A 170 9.47 0.52 2.14
C TRP A 170 9.99 1.84 2.72
N ALA A 171 9.37 2.36 3.78
CA ALA A 171 9.93 3.49 4.53
C ALA A 171 11.27 3.13 5.18
N TYR A 172 11.36 1.97 5.85
CA TYR A 172 12.65 1.47 6.38
C TYR A 172 13.65 1.17 5.27
N ARG A 173 13.21 0.61 4.13
CA ARG A 173 14.07 0.41 2.95
C ARG A 173 14.61 1.72 2.38
N GLY A 174 13.87 2.79 2.52
CA GLY A 174 14.26 4.16 2.20
C GLY A 174 15.05 4.89 3.30
N GLY A 175 15.35 4.21 4.42
CA GLY A 175 16.14 4.76 5.52
C GLY A 175 15.38 5.70 6.46
N VAL A 176 14.04 5.67 6.44
CA VAL A 176 13.18 6.52 7.28
C VAL A 176 12.33 5.67 8.21
N SER A 177 12.19 6.10 9.47
CA SER A 177 11.33 5.44 10.45
C SER A 177 9.86 5.76 10.17
N PRO A 178 8.98 4.76 9.96
CA PRO A 178 7.54 5.00 9.84
C PRO A 178 6.94 5.58 11.12
N ILE A 179 7.52 5.30 12.30
CA ILE A 179 7.07 5.86 13.57
C ILE A 179 7.28 7.37 13.59
N ASP A 180 8.46 7.85 13.13
CA ASP A 180 8.76 9.29 13.05
C ASP A 180 7.81 9.99 12.06
N LEU A 181 7.48 9.33 10.94
CA LEU A 181 6.51 9.87 9.96
C LEU A 181 5.11 9.99 10.56
N PHE A 182 4.65 8.98 11.29
CA PHE A 182 3.36 9.01 11.99
C PHE A 182 3.30 10.16 13.02
N GLU A 183 4.38 10.39 13.76
CA GLU A 183 4.46 11.47 14.74
C GLU A 183 4.52 12.86 14.06
N GLN A 184 5.21 12.97 12.94
CA GLN A 184 5.38 14.23 12.21
C GLN A 184 4.13 14.67 11.46
N TYR A 185 3.36 13.71 10.89
CA TYR A 185 2.20 13.99 10.02
C TYR A 185 0.93 13.24 10.44
N PRO A 186 0.49 13.31 11.70
CA PRO A 186 -0.54 12.43 12.26
C PRO A 186 -1.90 12.49 11.54
N GLU A 187 -2.24 13.62 10.92
CA GLU A 187 -3.51 13.83 10.22
C GLU A 187 -3.54 13.27 8.78
N ARG A 188 -2.37 12.89 8.24
CA ARG A 188 -2.24 12.54 6.83
C ARG A 188 -2.47 11.05 6.56
N PHE A 189 -2.24 10.16 7.53
CA PHE A 189 -2.28 8.73 7.34
C PHE A 189 -3.66 8.15 7.61
N VAL A 190 -4.15 7.35 6.65
CA VAL A 190 -5.45 6.64 6.74
C VAL A 190 -5.29 5.12 6.81
N MET A 191 -4.22 4.60 6.23
CA MET A 191 -3.89 3.16 6.19
C MET A 191 -2.38 2.97 6.19
N SER A 192 -1.94 1.71 6.36
CA SER A 192 -0.56 1.32 6.08
C SER A 192 -0.46 -0.11 5.58
N HIS A 193 0.58 -0.38 4.81
CA HIS A 193 1.04 -1.73 4.52
C HIS A 193 2.08 -2.17 5.53
N GLN A 194 1.98 -3.42 5.96
CA GLN A 194 2.91 -4.05 6.87
C GLN A 194 3.47 -5.31 6.27
N LYS A 195 4.77 -5.29 6.05
CA LYS A 195 5.66 -6.39 5.67
C LYS A 195 6.69 -6.56 6.78
N ASP A 196 7.62 -7.53 6.66
CA ASP A 196 8.75 -7.66 7.56
C ASP A 196 10.05 -7.91 6.78
N PHE A 197 11.19 -7.69 7.42
CA PHE A 197 12.52 -7.79 6.82
C PHE A 197 13.33 -8.87 7.52
N PRO A 198 13.90 -9.87 6.81
CA PRO A 198 14.59 -10.98 7.44
C PRO A 198 15.93 -10.56 8.04
N ALA A 199 16.31 -11.17 9.17
CA ALA A 199 17.56 -10.88 9.87
C ALA A 199 18.84 -11.23 9.09
N ASP A 200 18.71 -12.19 8.17
CA ASP A 200 19.78 -12.71 7.32
C ASP A 200 19.68 -12.24 5.86
N ALA A 201 18.97 -11.13 5.64
CA ALA A 201 18.84 -10.53 4.32
C ALA A 201 20.20 -10.25 3.66
N PRO A 202 20.33 -10.46 2.32
CA PRO A 202 21.61 -10.32 1.62
C PRO A 202 22.09 -8.85 1.52
N ARG A 203 21.18 -7.87 1.62
CA ARG A 203 21.50 -6.45 1.55
C ARG A 203 21.05 -5.73 2.83
N PRO A 204 21.60 -4.54 3.14
CA PRO A 204 21.18 -3.77 4.30
C PRO A 204 19.70 -3.35 4.22
N LEU A 205 19.07 -3.11 5.37
CA LEU A 205 17.70 -2.65 5.45
C LEU A 205 17.49 -1.34 4.67
N ASN A 206 18.35 -0.34 4.88
CA ASN A 206 18.34 0.89 4.10
C ASN A 206 19.09 0.71 2.78
N LEU A 207 18.42 0.83 1.65
CA LEU A 207 19.00 0.69 0.31
C LEU A 207 20.02 1.79 0.00
N PHE A 208 19.88 2.98 0.56
CA PHE A 208 20.83 4.07 0.38
C PHE A 208 22.12 3.93 1.22
N ASP A 209 22.21 2.93 2.11
CA ASP A 209 23.43 2.60 2.86
C ASP A 209 24.38 1.65 2.11
N GLY A 210 24.17 1.45 0.80
CA GLY A 210 25.08 0.60 0.01
C GLY A 210 24.64 0.32 -1.43
N PRO A 211 23.56 -0.43 -1.67
CA PRO A 211 23.25 -0.86 -3.03
C PRO A 211 22.77 0.28 -3.95
N LEU A 212 22.25 1.37 -3.39
CA LEU A 212 21.68 2.48 -4.14
C LEU A 212 22.41 3.78 -3.89
N ALA A 213 22.95 4.41 -4.94
CA ALA A 213 23.55 5.73 -4.82
C ALA A 213 22.48 6.79 -4.49
N ALA A 214 22.86 7.76 -3.64
CA ALA A 214 21.94 8.81 -3.18
C ALA A 214 21.37 9.68 -4.33
N ASP A 215 22.11 9.77 -5.45
CA ASP A 215 21.74 10.53 -6.65
C ASP A 215 21.31 9.65 -7.83
N ALA A 216 21.00 8.37 -7.57
CA ALA A 216 20.54 7.46 -8.61
C ALA A 216 19.25 7.95 -9.28
N SER A 217 19.15 7.76 -10.60
CA SER A 217 17.89 7.92 -11.31
C SER A 217 17.08 6.63 -11.14
N ILE A 218 16.12 6.66 -10.23
CA ILE A 218 15.30 5.49 -9.90
C ILE A 218 14.12 5.44 -10.87
N ASP A 219 14.03 4.33 -11.59
CA ASP A 219 12.94 4.01 -12.52
C ASP A 219 12.46 2.57 -12.29
N MET A 220 11.43 2.14 -13.01
CA MET A 220 10.87 0.79 -12.88
C MET A 220 11.91 -0.33 -13.09
N PRO A 221 12.82 -0.29 -14.09
CA PRO A 221 13.89 -1.29 -14.22
C PRO A 221 14.78 -1.40 -12.99
N LEU A 222 15.26 -0.26 -12.45
CA LEU A 222 16.10 -0.26 -11.26
C LEU A 222 15.31 -0.68 -10.00
N PHE A 223 14.05 -0.27 -9.89
CA PHE A 223 13.16 -0.71 -8.82
C PHE A 223 13.06 -2.24 -8.79
N LEU A 224 12.75 -2.88 -9.93
CA LEU A 224 12.63 -4.34 -10.03
C LEU A 224 13.96 -5.07 -9.77
N GLU A 225 15.11 -4.47 -10.10
CA GLU A 225 16.44 -5.01 -9.76
C GLU A 225 16.70 -4.99 -8.24
N LEU A 226 16.12 -4.01 -7.54
CA LEU A 226 16.26 -3.84 -6.09
C LEU A 226 15.19 -4.61 -5.30
N GLU A 227 14.23 -5.22 -5.96
CA GLU A 227 13.19 -6.05 -5.37
C GLU A 227 13.69 -7.51 -5.24
N GLU A 228 14.47 -7.80 -4.20
CA GLU A 228 15.08 -9.13 -3.96
C GLU A 228 14.16 -10.00 -3.08
N PRO A 229 13.66 -11.15 -3.57
CA PRO A 229 12.74 -11.99 -2.79
C PRO A 229 13.26 -12.40 -1.41
N ALA A 230 14.60 -12.59 -1.28
CA ALA A 230 15.23 -12.95 0.00
C ALA A 230 15.24 -11.82 1.05
N GLU A 231 14.69 -10.66 0.72
CA GLU A 231 14.60 -9.50 1.62
C GLU A 231 13.18 -9.29 2.16
N PHE A 232 12.26 -10.21 1.87
CA PHE A 232 10.90 -10.21 2.40
C PHE A 232 10.71 -11.36 3.39
N ALA A 233 10.10 -11.06 4.52
CA ALA A 233 9.74 -12.03 5.55
C ALA A 233 8.26 -11.86 5.92
N GLU A 234 7.62 -12.94 6.32
CA GLU A 234 6.29 -12.91 6.89
C GLU A 234 6.29 -12.08 8.18
N VAL A 235 5.25 -11.26 8.38
CA VAL A 235 5.10 -10.39 9.54
C VAL A 235 5.36 -11.17 10.83
N GLY A 236 6.25 -10.65 11.67
CA GLY A 236 6.62 -11.22 12.97
C GLY A 236 7.67 -12.34 12.89
N THR A 237 8.25 -12.58 11.71
CA THR A 237 9.39 -13.49 11.54
C THR A 237 10.70 -12.75 11.22
N GLY A 238 10.61 -11.44 10.95
CA GLY A 238 11.74 -10.57 10.65
C GLY A 238 12.22 -9.73 11.84
N ILE A 239 12.79 -8.57 11.54
CA ILE A 239 13.44 -7.70 12.52
C ILE A 239 12.74 -6.34 12.71
N LEU A 240 11.70 -6.04 11.93
CA LEU A 240 11.02 -4.75 12.06
C LEU A 240 10.27 -4.65 13.40
N PRO A 241 10.23 -3.47 14.03
CA PRO A 241 9.57 -3.28 15.33
C PRO A 241 8.04 -3.17 15.18
N ILE A 242 7.39 -4.28 14.78
CA ILE A 242 5.98 -4.31 14.38
C ILE A 242 5.06 -3.78 15.50
N GLN A 243 5.29 -4.16 16.76
CA GLN A 243 4.45 -3.67 17.87
C GLN A 243 4.57 -2.16 18.04
N ASP A 244 5.78 -1.59 17.92
CA ASP A 244 6.00 -0.15 18.07
C ASP A 244 5.32 0.63 16.91
N ILE A 245 5.33 0.06 15.69
CA ILE A 245 4.62 0.61 14.53
C ILE A 245 3.12 0.61 14.78
N ILE A 246 2.55 -0.50 15.26
CA ILE A 246 1.13 -0.63 15.60
C ILE A 246 0.76 0.39 16.69
N ASP A 247 1.57 0.51 17.72
CA ASP A 247 1.33 1.44 18.84
C ASP A 247 1.36 2.91 18.39
N ALA A 248 2.25 3.25 17.46
CA ALA A 248 2.28 4.59 16.86
C ALA A 248 1.04 4.83 15.98
N ALA A 249 0.72 3.91 15.08
CA ALA A 249 -0.45 4.00 14.19
C ALA A 249 -1.78 4.09 14.98
N SER A 250 -1.90 3.38 16.12
CA SER A 250 -3.11 3.36 16.94
C SER A 250 -3.49 4.71 17.55
N LYS A 251 -2.54 5.67 17.57
CA LYS A 251 -2.72 7.02 18.10
C LYS A 251 -3.18 8.03 17.05
N LEU A 252 -3.13 7.65 15.77
CA LEU A 252 -3.45 8.55 14.67
C LEU A 252 -4.95 8.81 14.57
N PRO A 253 -5.40 10.07 14.39
CA PRO A 253 -6.81 10.42 14.46
C PRO A 253 -7.64 9.89 13.29
N ASN A 254 -7.03 9.75 12.11
CA ASN A 254 -7.72 9.38 10.86
C ASN A 254 -7.43 7.94 10.40
N TYR A 255 -6.62 7.21 11.15
CA TYR A 255 -6.15 5.89 10.76
C TYR A 255 -7.25 4.83 10.85
N LYS A 256 -7.38 4.01 9.81
CA LYS A 256 -8.52 3.08 9.66
C LYS A 256 -8.11 1.61 9.64
N TYR A 257 -7.05 1.27 8.89
CA TYR A 257 -6.65 -0.12 8.64
C TYR A 257 -5.14 -0.28 8.56
N MET A 258 -4.65 -1.41 9.06
CA MET A 258 -3.33 -1.92 8.73
C MET A 258 -3.51 -3.14 7.83
N LEU A 259 -2.83 -3.14 6.68
CA LEU A 259 -2.96 -4.16 5.67
C LEU A 259 -1.71 -5.03 5.66
N LEU A 260 -1.92 -6.32 5.82
CA LEU A 260 -0.88 -7.30 5.53
C LEU A 260 -0.55 -7.21 4.04
N GLU A 261 0.72 -7.10 3.72
CA GLU A 261 1.20 -7.24 2.35
C GLU A 261 2.50 -8.05 2.30
N GLN A 262 2.61 -8.88 1.25
CA GLN A 262 3.77 -9.70 0.99
C GLN A 262 4.05 -9.73 -0.51
N ASP A 263 5.12 -9.06 -0.94
CA ASP A 263 5.48 -9.02 -2.38
C ASP A 263 6.03 -10.35 -2.86
N PHE A 264 6.78 -11.04 -1.99
CA PHE A 264 7.30 -12.38 -2.22
C PHE A 264 7.07 -13.26 -1.01
N ALA A 265 6.37 -14.36 -1.19
CA ALA A 265 6.17 -15.37 -0.17
C ALA A 265 7.37 -16.34 -0.10
N SER A 266 7.71 -16.81 1.09
CA SER A 266 8.74 -17.85 1.28
C SER A 266 8.32 -19.24 0.79
N GLY A 267 7.02 -19.40 0.45
CA GLY A 267 6.40 -20.63 -0.03
C GLY A 267 5.10 -20.34 -0.76
N GLU A 268 4.05 -21.11 -0.48
CA GLU A 268 2.71 -20.86 -1.03
C GLU A 268 2.15 -19.56 -0.42
N GLU A 269 1.57 -18.68 -1.24
CA GLU A 269 1.09 -17.34 -0.83
C GLU A 269 0.08 -17.40 0.34
N LEU A 270 -0.87 -18.33 0.29
CA LEU A 270 -1.88 -18.48 1.36
C LEU A 270 -1.27 -18.98 2.68
N ASP A 271 -0.18 -19.75 2.64
CA ASP A 271 0.53 -20.20 3.84
C ASP A 271 1.37 -19.05 4.44
N SER A 272 1.99 -18.23 3.60
CA SER A 272 2.67 -16.99 4.00
C SER A 272 1.69 -16.01 4.68
N VAL A 273 0.53 -15.76 4.06
CA VAL A 273 -0.55 -14.95 4.65
C VAL A 273 -0.98 -15.50 6.02
N ARG A 274 -1.17 -16.82 6.14
CA ARG A 274 -1.53 -17.46 7.42
C ARG A 274 -0.46 -17.25 8.49
N THR A 275 0.81 -17.36 8.13
CA THR A 275 1.94 -17.13 9.05
C THR A 275 1.92 -15.70 9.59
N SER A 276 1.78 -14.71 8.71
CA SER A 276 1.70 -13.30 9.07
C SER A 276 0.46 -13.00 9.94
N LEU A 277 -0.69 -13.59 9.61
CA LEU A 277 -1.93 -13.41 10.37
C LEU A 277 -1.82 -13.98 11.79
N GLU A 278 -1.18 -15.15 11.97
CA GLU A 278 -0.92 -15.72 13.30
C GLU A 278 0.04 -14.84 14.13
N ALA A 279 0.93 -14.10 13.49
CA ALA A 279 1.75 -13.09 14.17
C ALA A 279 0.90 -11.90 14.63
N PHE A 280 0.03 -11.37 13.77
CA PHE A 280 -0.87 -10.28 14.15
C PHE A 280 -1.74 -10.59 15.35
N LYS A 281 -2.19 -11.82 15.54
CA LYS A 281 -2.96 -12.26 16.71
C LYS A 281 -2.22 -12.11 18.05
N ARG A 282 -0.89 -11.97 18.01
CA ARG A 282 -0.04 -11.83 19.21
C ARG A 282 0.27 -10.38 19.57
N TYR A 283 0.02 -9.44 18.67
CA TYR A 283 0.26 -8.01 18.90
C TYR A 283 -0.93 -7.35 19.61
N GLU A 284 -0.62 -6.35 20.45
CA GLU A 284 -1.64 -5.52 21.09
C GLU A 284 -2.17 -4.47 20.09
N ASN A 285 -3.33 -3.90 20.39
CA ASN A 285 -4.00 -2.86 19.59
C ASN A 285 -4.40 -3.28 18.17
N ILE A 286 -4.57 -4.59 17.93
CA ILE A 286 -5.04 -5.17 16.66
C ILE A 286 -6.45 -5.75 16.84
N ALA A 287 -7.30 -5.62 15.80
CA ALA A 287 -8.60 -6.27 15.64
C ALA A 287 -8.63 -7.07 14.34
N LEU A 288 -8.89 -8.38 14.43
CA LEU A 288 -9.05 -9.28 13.27
C LEU A 288 -10.49 -9.27 12.78
#